data_24031502144d867ce58ff4f1af8cdb3e
#
_entry.id   24031502144d867ce58ff4f1af8cdb3e
#
_cell.length_a   1.000
_cell.length_b   1.000
_cell.length_c   1.000
_cell.angle_alpha   90.00
_cell.angle_beta   90.00
_cell.angle_gamma   90.00
#
_symmetry.space_group_name_H-M   'P 1'
#
loop_
_entity.id
_entity.type
_entity.pdbx_description
1 polymer ?
#
loop_
_entity_poly.entity_id
_entity_poly.type
_entity_poly.pdbx_seq_one_letter_code
_entity_poly.pdbx_strand_id
1 'polypeptide(L)'
;KGKSYRTFCPAGPFLYLLDPEDVPLIHDLNLNLWVNGELRQSANSSQLLYKPAETLTELSGLMNFSPGDLILTGTAGGVALKLDKEDMKILSNSVISHEEKIQAFVERQKKNPYLQGGDVIRCEIKSRDGTIDLGVLENKVIRIS
;
A
#
# COMPACT_ATOMS: atom_id res chain seq x y z
N LYS A 1 10.52 10.42 -3.60
CA LYS A 1 9.64 10.80 -4.74
C LYS A 1 8.46 9.82 -4.94
N GLY A 2 8.66 8.51 -4.92
CA GLY A 2 7.69 7.51 -5.38
C GLY A 2 6.27 7.59 -4.82
N LYS A 3 6.07 8.18 -3.64
CA LYS A 3 4.73 8.32 -3.01
C LYS A 3 4.36 9.77 -2.68
N SER A 4 5.15 10.74 -3.12
CA SER A 4 5.00 12.16 -2.76
C SER A 4 4.47 13.03 -3.90
N TYR A 5 4.04 12.43 -5.00
CA TYR A 5 3.38 13.18 -6.06
C TYR A 5 2.00 13.65 -5.60
N ARG A 6 1.59 14.82 -6.10
CA ARG A 6 0.26 15.35 -5.84
C ARG A 6 -0.79 14.28 -6.19
N THR A 7 -1.75 14.06 -5.30
CA THR A 7 -2.86 13.08 -5.39
C THR A 7 -2.48 11.60 -5.19
N PHE A 8 -1.21 11.27 -4.88
CA PHE A 8 -0.78 9.87 -4.72
C PHE A 8 -1.12 9.24 -3.37
N CYS A 9 -1.63 10.00 -2.42
CA CYS A 9 -2.05 9.48 -1.11
C CYS A 9 -3.47 9.97 -0.78
N PRO A 10 -4.50 9.49 -1.50
CA PRO A 10 -5.87 9.77 -1.12
C PRO A 10 -6.16 9.12 0.23
N ALA A 11 -6.73 9.87 1.17
CA ALA A 11 -7.11 9.42 2.49
C ALA A 11 -8.59 9.72 2.74
N GLY A 12 -9.28 8.81 3.42
CA GLY A 12 -10.73 8.91 3.66
C GLY A 12 -11.46 7.64 3.20
N PRO A 13 -12.79 7.69 3.00
CA PRO A 13 -13.67 8.84 3.20
C PRO A 13 -13.92 9.18 4.66
N PHE A 14 -13.72 8.22 5.58
CA PHE A 14 -13.97 8.42 7.00
C PHE A 14 -12.68 8.31 7.82
N LEU A 15 -12.63 9.05 8.92
CA LEU A 15 -11.72 8.86 10.02
C LEU A 15 -12.51 8.25 11.18
N TYR A 16 -12.12 7.06 11.61
CA TYR A 16 -12.70 6.40 12.77
C TYR A 16 -11.88 6.76 14.02
N LEU A 17 -12.50 7.39 14.98
CA LEU A 17 -11.90 7.69 16.28
C LEU A 17 -12.20 6.51 17.21
N LEU A 18 -11.17 5.77 17.59
CA LEU A 18 -11.29 4.61 18.46
C LEU A 18 -11.46 5.01 19.91
N ASP A 19 -12.43 4.42 20.57
CA ASP A 19 -12.44 4.36 22.02
C ASP A 19 -11.41 3.35 22.53
N PRO A 20 -10.91 3.46 23.78
CA PRO A 20 -9.88 2.55 24.29
C PRO A 20 -10.22 1.06 24.18
N GLU A 21 -11.50 0.72 24.33
CA GLU A 21 -12.02 -0.65 24.19
C GLU A 21 -12.00 -1.16 22.75
N ASP A 22 -12.03 -0.28 21.76
CA ASP A 22 -12.01 -0.64 20.33
C ASP A 22 -10.58 -0.84 19.77
N VAL A 23 -9.56 -0.40 20.51
CA VAL A 23 -8.17 -0.54 20.07
C VAL A 23 -7.79 -1.96 19.63
N PRO A 24 -8.25 -3.05 20.26
CA PRO A 24 -7.96 -4.41 19.79
C PRO A 24 -8.50 -4.69 18.38
N LEU A 25 -9.57 -4.03 17.94
CA LEU A 25 -10.19 -4.26 16.62
C LEU A 25 -9.27 -3.86 15.46
N ILE A 26 -8.33 -2.93 15.68
CA ILE A 26 -7.37 -2.54 14.64
C ILE A 26 -6.47 -3.70 14.19
N HIS A 27 -6.40 -4.77 14.98
CA HIS A 27 -5.61 -5.96 14.67
C HIS A 27 -6.37 -7.00 13.84
N ASP A 28 -7.64 -6.77 13.51
CA ASP A 28 -8.46 -7.67 12.68
C ASP A 28 -9.29 -6.89 11.64
N LEU A 29 -8.65 -5.96 10.93
CA LEU A 29 -9.26 -5.21 9.84
C LEU A 29 -8.97 -5.89 8.51
N ASN A 30 -10.00 -6.12 7.71
CA ASN A 30 -9.88 -6.56 6.34
C ASN A 30 -9.63 -5.35 5.43
N LEU A 31 -8.59 -5.45 4.60
CA LEU A 31 -8.19 -4.45 3.62
C LEU A 31 -8.34 -5.05 2.23
N ASN A 32 -9.18 -4.47 1.41
CA ASN A 32 -9.37 -4.92 0.04
C ASN A 32 -9.18 -3.77 -0.95
N LEU A 33 -8.55 -4.07 -2.09
CA LEU A 33 -8.36 -3.14 -3.19
C LEU A 33 -8.71 -3.81 -4.50
N TRP A 34 -9.52 -3.13 -5.28
CA TRP A 34 -9.91 -3.53 -6.64
C TRP A 34 -9.39 -2.52 -7.65
N VAL A 35 -9.06 -3.00 -8.84
CA VAL A 35 -8.78 -2.17 -10.02
C VAL A 35 -9.76 -2.60 -11.10
N ASN A 36 -10.58 -1.68 -11.59
CA ASN A 36 -11.63 -1.94 -12.57
C ASN A 36 -12.56 -3.12 -12.20
N GLY A 37 -12.87 -3.25 -10.91
CA GLY A 37 -13.69 -4.33 -10.36
C GLY A 37 -12.95 -5.65 -10.10
N GLU A 38 -11.70 -5.80 -10.54
CA GLU A 38 -10.88 -6.98 -10.25
C GLU A 38 -10.17 -6.82 -8.90
N LEU A 39 -10.35 -7.79 -7.99
CA LEU A 39 -9.67 -7.80 -6.69
C LEU A 39 -8.16 -7.99 -6.89
N ARG A 40 -7.37 -7.01 -6.50
CA ARG A 40 -5.90 -7.00 -6.63
C ARG A 40 -5.17 -7.21 -5.32
N GLN A 41 -5.68 -6.65 -4.25
CA GLN A 41 -5.10 -6.82 -2.93
C GLN A 41 -6.21 -7.22 -1.95
N SER A 42 -5.92 -8.21 -1.12
CA SER A 42 -6.77 -8.63 0.00
C SER A 42 -5.87 -9.08 1.14
N ALA A 43 -6.01 -8.47 2.28
CA ALA A 43 -5.20 -8.75 3.46
C ALA A 43 -5.99 -8.43 4.73
N ASN A 44 -5.46 -8.88 5.86
CA ASN A 44 -5.96 -8.55 7.17
C ASN A 44 -4.85 -7.89 7.99
N SER A 45 -5.17 -6.90 8.81
CA SER A 45 -4.20 -6.19 9.63
C SER A 45 -3.50 -7.08 10.67
N SER A 46 -4.08 -8.25 10.99
CA SER A 46 -3.40 -9.27 11.79
C SER A 46 -2.08 -9.77 11.18
N GLN A 47 -1.92 -9.63 9.85
CA GLN A 47 -0.73 -10.04 9.10
C GLN A 47 0.41 -9.01 9.16
N LEU A 48 0.20 -7.84 9.76
CA LEU A 48 1.27 -6.86 9.98
C LEU A 48 2.38 -7.46 10.81
N LEU A 49 3.62 -7.34 10.32
CA LEU A 49 4.81 -7.83 11.00
C LEU A 49 5.03 -7.07 12.32
N TYR A 50 4.98 -5.75 12.24
CA TYR A 50 5.02 -4.87 13.42
C TYR A 50 3.62 -4.30 13.64
N LYS A 51 3.14 -4.39 14.88
CA LYS A 51 1.82 -3.88 15.22
C LYS A 51 1.85 -2.35 15.36
N PRO A 52 0.70 -1.67 15.22
CA PRO A 52 0.65 -0.21 15.30
C PRO A 52 1.29 0.38 16.55
N ALA A 53 1.08 -0.24 17.71
CA ALA A 53 1.68 0.21 18.98
C ALA A 53 3.22 0.11 18.98
N GLU A 54 3.77 -0.98 18.44
CA GLU A 54 5.23 -1.18 18.30
C GLU A 54 5.82 -0.14 17.34
N THR A 55 5.15 0.09 16.20
CA THR A 55 5.56 1.09 15.21
C THR A 55 5.55 2.50 15.81
N LEU A 56 4.51 2.86 16.56
CA LEU A 56 4.43 4.16 17.23
C LEU A 56 5.51 4.32 18.30
N THR A 57 5.79 3.28 19.07
CA THR A 57 6.83 3.29 20.10
C THR A 57 8.20 3.56 19.48
N GLU A 58 8.54 2.85 18.42
CA GLU A 58 9.82 3.04 17.72
C GLU A 58 9.94 4.44 17.12
N LEU A 59 8.93 4.88 16.39
CA LEU A 59 8.95 6.19 15.73
C LEU A 59 8.97 7.35 16.72
N SER A 60 8.28 7.24 17.86
CA SER A 60 8.27 8.29 18.90
C SER A 60 9.64 8.51 19.54
N GLY A 61 10.53 7.51 19.48
CA GLY A 61 11.93 7.67 19.88
C GLY A 61 12.79 8.46 18.88
N LEU A 62 12.30 8.61 17.65
CA LEU A 62 13.05 9.26 16.54
C LEU A 62 12.49 10.64 16.18
N MET A 63 11.18 10.85 16.34
CA MET A 63 10.50 12.05 15.89
C MET A 63 9.30 12.39 16.78
N ASN A 64 8.94 13.67 16.78
CA ASN A 64 7.71 14.12 17.43
C ASN A 64 6.52 13.96 16.48
N PHE A 65 5.39 13.52 17.01
CA PHE A 65 4.12 13.48 16.30
C PHE A 65 3.28 14.73 16.59
N SER A 66 2.54 15.13 15.58
CA SER A 66 1.56 16.22 15.68
C SER A 66 0.15 15.69 15.36
N PRO A 67 -0.90 16.32 15.90
CA PRO A 67 -2.25 15.98 15.48
C PRO A 67 -2.42 16.14 13.97
N GLY A 68 -2.92 15.09 13.31
CA GLY A 68 -3.07 15.04 11.85
C GLY A 68 -1.94 14.31 11.12
N ASP A 69 -0.88 13.89 11.80
CA ASP A 69 0.14 13.03 11.17
C ASP A 69 -0.48 11.70 10.73
N LEU A 70 -0.11 11.25 9.53
CA LEU A 70 -0.55 10.00 8.94
C LEU A 70 0.63 9.03 8.82
N ILE A 71 0.52 7.88 9.47
CA ILE A 71 1.52 6.82 9.39
C ILE A 71 1.02 5.74 8.45
N LEU A 72 1.79 5.47 7.39
CA LEU A 72 1.53 4.39 6.46
C LEU A 72 2.31 3.14 6.90
N THR A 73 1.61 2.11 7.35
CA THR A 73 2.19 0.90 7.94
C THR A 73 2.72 -0.11 6.93
N GLY A 74 2.55 0.14 5.65
CA GLY A 74 2.98 -0.75 4.59
C GLY A 74 1.88 -1.06 3.59
N THR A 75 2.13 -2.02 2.70
CA THR A 75 1.15 -2.45 1.69
C THR A 75 0.94 -3.95 1.71
N ALA A 76 -0.29 -4.37 1.43
CA ALA A 76 -0.64 -5.77 1.24
C ALA A 76 0.02 -6.36 -0.03
N GLY A 77 0.09 -7.68 -0.12
CA GLY A 77 0.46 -8.37 -1.36
C GLY A 77 -0.48 -8.02 -2.52
N GLY A 78 -0.05 -8.32 -3.75
CA GLY A 78 -0.85 -8.04 -4.97
C GLY A 78 -0.47 -6.76 -5.71
N VAL A 79 0.62 -6.09 -5.31
CA VAL A 79 1.18 -4.96 -6.08
C VAL A 79 1.64 -5.39 -7.47
N ALA A 80 1.63 -4.44 -8.42
CA ALA A 80 2.05 -4.71 -9.80
C ALA A 80 3.55 -5.03 -9.89
N LEU A 81 4.39 -4.37 -9.10
CA LEU A 81 5.82 -4.66 -9.04
C LEU A 81 6.05 -6.03 -8.38
N LYS A 82 6.56 -6.99 -9.14
CA LYS A 82 6.89 -8.33 -8.64
C LYS A 82 8.34 -8.64 -8.96
N LEU A 83 9.05 -9.14 -7.96
CA LEU A 83 10.42 -9.62 -8.12
C LEU A 83 10.39 -11.15 -8.13
N ASP A 84 10.78 -11.72 -9.26
CA ASP A 84 10.98 -13.16 -9.39
C ASP A 84 12.49 -13.54 -9.29
N LYS A 85 12.80 -14.83 -9.37
CA LYS A 85 14.16 -15.32 -9.27
C LYS A 85 15.06 -14.80 -10.42
N GLU A 86 14.51 -14.61 -11.61
CA GLU A 86 15.25 -14.08 -12.75
C GLU A 86 15.53 -12.59 -12.58
N ASP A 87 14.57 -11.82 -12.06
CA ASP A 87 14.77 -10.41 -11.71
C ASP A 87 15.93 -10.27 -10.70
N MET A 88 15.95 -11.13 -9.68
CA MET A 88 17.03 -11.15 -8.69
C MET A 88 18.39 -11.52 -9.31
N LYS A 89 18.44 -12.47 -10.26
CA LYS A 89 19.67 -12.80 -10.99
C LYS A 89 20.19 -11.62 -11.82
N ILE A 90 19.29 -10.93 -12.54
CA ILE A 90 19.66 -9.74 -13.32
C ILE A 90 20.24 -8.66 -12.40
N LEU A 91 19.54 -8.33 -11.31
CA LEU A 91 19.95 -7.28 -10.40
C LEU A 91 21.24 -7.61 -9.64
N SER A 92 21.49 -8.87 -9.32
CA SER A 92 22.70 -9.33 -8.61
C SER A 92 23.89 -9.61 -9.54
N ASN A 93 23.71 -9.60 -10.87
CA ASN A 93 24.78 -9.88 -11.81
C ASN A 93 25.87 -8.80 -11.75
N SER A 94 27.09 -9.16 -11.36
CA SER A 94 28.22 -8.23 -11.25
C SER A 94 28.93 -7.94 -12.58
N VAL A 95 28.60 -8.68 -13.64
CA VAL A 95 29.29 -8.60 -14.95
C VAL A 95 28.69 -7.51 -15.83
N ILE A 96 27.36 -7.26 -15.76
CA ILE A 96 26.67 -6.25 -16.55
C ILE A 96 26.59 -4.92 -15.82
N SER A 97 26.56 -3.84 -16.59
CA SER A 97 26.49 -2.48 -16.05
C SER A 97 25.17 -2.22 -15.30
N HIS A 98 25.15 -1.19 -14.46
CA HIS A 98 23.94 -0.78 -13.74
C HIS A 98 22.81 -0.40 -14.70
N GLU A 99 23.13 0.26 -15.81
CA GLU A 99 22.16 0.68 -16.81
C GLU A 99 21.51 -0.51 -17.51
N GLU A 100 22.32 -1.50 -17.92
CA GLU A 100 21.82 -2.74 -18.53
C GLU A 100 20.92 -3.54 -17.59
N LYS A 101 21.27 -3.59 -16.29
CA LYS A 101 20.40 -4.22 -15.25
C LYS A 101 19.06 -3.54 -15.20
N ILE A 102 19.03 -2.22 -15.10
CA ILE A 102 17.78 -1.45 -15.02
C ILE A 102 16.96 -1.64 -16.29
N GLN A 103 17.57 -1.55 -17.47
CA GLN A 103 16.85 -1.75 -18.73
C GLN A 103 16.22 -3.14 -18.81
N ALA A 104 17.00 -4.18 -18.54
CA ALA A 104 16.50 -5.55 -18.55
C ALA A 104 15.37 -5.77 -17.53
N PHE A 105 15.52 -5.22 -16.34
CA PHE A 105 14.49 -5.27 -15.31
C PHE A 105 13.20 -4.54 -15.74
N VAL A 106 13.32 -3.31 -16.24
CA VAL A 106 12.18 -2.52 -16.71
C VAL A 106 11.42 -3.24 -17.83
N GLU A 107 12.14 -3.81 -18.82
CA GLU A 107 11.50 -4.57 -19.91
C GLU A 107 10.70 -5.76 -19.38
N ARG A 108 11.23 -6.49 -18.40
CA ARG A 108 10.52 -7.60 -17.78
C ARG A 108 9.27 -7.15 -17.02
N GLN A 109 9.34 -6.01 -16.35
CA GLN A 109 8.24 -5.47 -15.56
C GLN A 109 7.10 -4.89 -16.41
N LYS A 110 7.34 -4.52 -17.67
CA LYS A 110 6.28 -3.98 -18.59
C LYS A 110 5.07 -4.89 -18.76
N LYS A 111 5.24 -6.21 -18.59
CA LYS A 111 4.15 -7.19 -18.66
C LYS A 111 3.22 -7.19 -17.44
N ASN A 112 3.63 -6.56 -16.35
CA ASN A 112 2.86 -6.54 -15.12
C ASN A 112 1.70 -5.53 -15.23
N PRO A 113 0.61 -5.76 -14.49
CA PRO A 113 -0.61 -4.95 -14.59
C PRO A 113 -0.47 -3.62 -13.84
N TYR A 114 0.43 -2.75 -14.30
CA TYR A 114 0.53 -1.39 -13.78
C TYR A 114 -0.70 -0.58 -14.13
N LEU A 115 -1.03 0.36 -13.24
CA LEU A 115 -2.15 1.29 -13.44
C LEU A 115 -2.00 2.10 -14.71
N GLN A 116 -3.10 2.24 -15.44
CA GLN A 116 -3.19 3.04 -16.66
C GLN A 116 -4.15 4.21 -16.47
N GLY A 117 -3.99 5.25 -17.29
CA GLY A 117 -4.96 6.35 -17.31
C GLY A 117 -6.36 5.83 -17.63
N GLY A 118 -7.33 6.16 -16.77
CA GLY A 118 -8.71 5.69 -16.86
C GLY A 118 -9.06 4.60 -15.87
N ASP A 119 -8.08 3.88 -15.30
CA ASP A 119 -8.35 2.86 -14.30
C ASP A 119 -9.08 3.44 -13.09
N VAL A 120 -9.99 2.66 -12.53
CA VAL A 120 -10.71 2.97 -11.31
C VAL A 120 -10.18 2.08 -10.19
N ILE A 121 -9.69 2.71 -9.13
CA ILE A 121 -9.19 2.04 -7.93
C ILE A 121 -10.25 2.21 -6.84
N ARG A 122 -10.69 1.10 -6.28
CA ARG A 122 -11.63 1.07 -5.16
C ARG A 122 -10.96 0.38 -3.97
N CYS A 123 -11.02 1.01 -2.80
CA CYS A 123 -10.46 0.48 -1.56
C CYS A 123 -11.52 0.42 -0.47
N GLU A 124 -11.46 -0.62 0.35
CA GLU A 124 -12.26 -0.77 1.57
C GLU A 124 -11.39 -1.24 2.72
N ILE A 125 -11.65 -0.70 3.91
CA ILE A 125 -11.10 -1.20 5.17
C ILE A 125 -12.23 -1.31 6.16
N LYS A 126 -12.42 -2.52 6.71
CA LYS A 126 -13.46 -2.77 7.72
C LYS A 126 -13.11 -3.96 8.63
N SER A 127 -13.62 -3.92 9.85
CA SER A 127 -13.54 -5.07 10.75
C SER A 127 -14.46 -6.21 10.27
N ARG A 128 -14.16 -7.42 10.71
CA ARG A 128 -14.92 -8.61 10.32
C ARG A 128 -16.38 -8.54 10.77
N ASP A 129 -16.63 -7.98 11.93
CA ASP A 129 -17.95 -7.83 12.53
C ASP A 129 -18.69 -6.57 12.05
N GLY A 130 -18.03 -5.69 11.29
CA GLY A 130 -18.60 -4.46 10.77
C GLY A 130 -18.64 -3.30 11.77
N THR A 131 -18.11 -3.47 12.98
CA THR A 131 -18.03 -2.40 13.98
C THR A 131 -17.22 -1.21 13.48
N ILE A 132 -16.07 -1.49 12.84
CA ILE A 132 -15.27 -0.49 12.15
C ILE A 132 -15.50 -0.63 10.65
N ASP A 133 -15.97 0.43 10.02
CA ASP A 133 -16.10 0.55 8.57
C ASP A 133 -15.63 1.95 8.14
N LEU A 134 -14.50 1.98 7.43
CA LEU A 134 -13.91 3.23 6.91
C LEU A 134 -14.54 3.67 5.58
N GLY A 135 -15.60 3.00 5.16
CA GLY A 135 -16.30 3.27 3.91
C GLY A 135 -15.51 2.82 2.67
N VAL A 136 -15.91 3.36 1.54
CA VAL A 136 -15.31 3.08 0.23
C VAL A 136 -14.57 4.31 -0.26
N LEU A 137 -13.29 4.14 -0.54
CA LEU A 137 -12.48 5.14 -1.22
C LEU A 137 -12.34 4.73 -2.69
N GLU A 138 -12.88 5.55 -3.60
CA GLU A 138 -12.79 5.29 -5.04
C GLU A 138 -12.10 6.45 -5.75
N ASN A 139 -11.13 6.12 -6.60
CA ASN A 139 -10.33 7.09 -7.32
C ASN A 139 -10.11 6.64 -8.77
N LYS A 140 -10.13 7.59 -9.69
CA LYS A 140 -9.79 7.36 -11.09
C LYS A 140 -8.37 7.83 -11.38
N VAL A 141 -7.60 6.97 -12.03
CA VAL A 141 -6.24 7.31 -12.49
C VAL A 141 -6.34 8.27 -13.66
N ILE A 142 -5.67 9.41 -13.55
CA ILE A 142 -5.55 10.38 -14.65
C ILE A 142 -4.10 10.39 -15.16
N ARG A 143 -3.94 10.43 -16.49
CA ARG A 143 -2.64 10.64 -17.11
C ARG A 143 -2.40 12.13 -17.20
N ILE A 144 -1.31 12.60 -16.63
CA ILE A 144 -0.84 13.97 -16.80
C ILE A 144 -0.01 13.99 -18.09
N SER A 145 -0.42 14.80 -19.05
CA SER A 145 0.31 15.04 -20.30
C SER A 145 1.55 15.90 -20.07
#